data_53306f2f6b6ae7476480b14a784d91e3
#
_entry.id   53306f2f6b6ae7476480b14a784d91e3
#
_cell.length_a   1.000
_cell.length_b   1.000
_cell.length_c   1.000
_cell.angle_alpha   90.00
_cell.angle_beta   90.00
_cell.angle_gamma   90.00
#
_symmetry.space_group_name_H-M   'P 1'
#
loop_
_entity.id
_entity.type
_entity.pdbx_description
1 polymer ?
#
loop_
_entity_poly.entity_id
_entity_poly.type
_entity_poly.pdbx_seq_one_letter_code
_entity_poly.pdbx_strand_id
1 'polypeptide(L)'
;RTGARAAARGGFTTICAMPNTNPVVDCVEVLDEVNDKIKAETYVNVLQLVAMTAGEDGEFITDFEALKKHGAPAVSEDGKSVMNGRVARQAFREAALNNLPVFDHCEDIDLRARGVMNAGSKAKEYGLYGILNAVEDTITARDMILAKDTGAHIHLCHISTAGVVQLIRFGKSAGVR
;
A
#
# COMPACT_ATOMS: atom_id res chain seq x y z
N ARG A 1 6.85 16.26 -10.49
CA ARG A 1 8.13 16.88 -10.91
C ARG A 1 9.21 16.84 -9.82
N THR A 2 8.97 17.39 -8.61
CA THR A 2 10.00 17.47 -7.54
C THR A 2 10.44 16.10 -7.06
N GLY A 3 9.50 15.17 -6.79
CA GLY A 3 9.81 13.79 -6.39
C GLY A 3 10.64 13.04 -7.44
N ALA A 4 10.30 13.16 -8.72
CA ALA A 4 11.08 12.53 -9.80
C ALA A 4 12.51 13.10 -9.90
N ARG A 5 12.70 14.40 -9.64
CA ARG A 5 14.04 15.01 -9.56
C ARG A 5 14.84 14.49 -8.37
N ALA A 6 14.18 14.33 -7.21
CA ALA A 6 14.82 13.74 -6.02
C ALA A 6 15.22 12.29 -6.27
N ALA A 7 14.35 11.49 -6.91
CA ALA A 7 14.65 10.12 -7.31
C ALA A 7 15.87 10.05 -8.24
N ALA A 8 15.89 10.85 -9.30
CA ALA A 8 17.03 10.93 -10.22
C ALA A 8 18.34 11.30 -9.50
N ARG A 9 18.29 12.27 -8.58
CA ARG A 9 19.44 12.67 -7.75
C ARG A 9 19.92 11.53 -6.86
N GLY A 10 18.99 10.71 -6.34
CA GLY A 10 19.30 9.53 -5.52
C GLY A 10 19.74 8.30 -6.33
N GLY A 11 19.78 8.38 -7.66
CA GLY A 11 20.16 7.26 -8.53
C GLY A 11 19.01 6.29 -8.83
N PHE A 12 17.77 6.64 -8.50
CA PHE A 12 16.59 5.83 -8.82
C PHE A 12 16.13 6.10 -10.25
N THR A 13 16.05 5.05 -11.06
CA THR A 13 15.58 5.11 -12.45
C THR A 13 14.09 4.86 -12.58
N THR A 14 13.49 4.24 -11.56
CA THR A 14 12.05 3.92 -11.51
C THR A 14 11.55 4.08 -10.08
N ILE A 15 10.38 4.68 -9.93
CA ILE A 15 9.68 4.83 -8.64
C ILE A 15 8.20 4.48 -8.81
N CYS A 16 7.57 4.01 -7.73
CA CYS A 16 6.12 3.85 -7.63
C CYS A 16 5.56 5.05 -6.85
N ALA A 17 4.55 5.72 -7.39
CA ALA A 17 3.85 6.81 -6.71
C ALA A 17 2.55 6.27 -6.11
N MET A 18 2.30 6.59 -4.85
CA MET A 18 1.13 6.12 -4.11
C MET A 18 -0.14 6.89 -4.51
N PRO A 19 -1.33 6.30 -4.33
CA PRO A 19 -2.60 6.87 -4.80
C PRO A 19 -3.17 7.96 -3.89
N ASN A 20 -2.64 8.14 -2.69
CA ASN A 20 -3.12 9.05 -1.64
C ASN A 20 -2.91 10.54 -1.96
N THR A 21 -3.32 10.95 -3.13
CA THR A 21 -3.26 12.33 -3.62
C THR A 21 -4.60 13.06 -3.40
N ASN A 22 -4.70 14.31 -3.80
CA ASN A 22 -5.95 15.05 -3.81
C ASN A 22 -6.21 15.65 -5.20
N PRO A 23 -7.16 15.10 -5.97
CA PRO A 23 -7.99 13.92 -5.64
C PRO A 23 -7.19 12.63 -5.53
N VAL A 24 -7.76 11.62 -4.85
CA VAL A 24 -7.22 10.25 -4.78
C VAL A 24 -7.23 9.63 -6.18
N VAL A 25 -6.22 8.82 -6.51
CA VAL A 25 -6.17 8.10 -7.80
C VAL A 25 -7.00 6.82 -7.71
N ASP A 26 -8.31 6.96 -7.76
CA ASP A 26 -9.30 5.89 -7.57
C ASP A 26 -10.22 5.66 -8.78
N CYS A 27 -10.09 6.48 -9.83
CA CYS A 27 -10.82 6.34 -11.08
C CYS A 27 -9.93 6.61 -12.29
N VAL A 28 -10.44 6.26 -13.47
CA VAL A 28 -9.70 6.34 -14.73
C VAL A 28 -9.32 7.79 -15.06
N GLU A 29 -10.23 8.73 -14.83
CA GLU A 29 -10.03 10.13 -15.17
C GLU A 29 -8.85 10.74 -14.40
N VAL A 30 -8.75 10.45 -13.09
CA VAL A 30 -7.63 10.92 -12.26
C VAL A 30 -6.34 10.22 -12.64
N LEU A 31 -6.39 8.90 -12.90
CA LEU A 31 -5.22 8.14 -13.33
C LEU A 31 -4.64 8.67 -14.64
N ASP A 32 -5.49 8.94 -15.65
CA ASP A 32 -5.07 9.48 -16.94
C ASP A 32 -4.46 10.88 -16.79
N GLU A 33 -5.08 11.76 -16.00
CA GLU A 33 -4.54 13.10 -15.71
C GLU A 33 -3.15 13.02 -15.07
N VAL A 34 -2.96 12.13 -14.09
CA VAL A 34 -1.67 11.95 -13.42
C VAL A 34 -0.63 11.37 -14.38
N ASN A 35 -1.01 10.38 -15.19
CA ASN A 35 -0.11 9.78 -16.18
C ASN A 35 0.34 10.79 -17.25
N ASP A 36 -0.53 11.70 -17.67
CA ASP A 36 -0.15 12.76 -18.62
C ASP A 36 0.83 13.76 -17.98
N LYS A 37 0.65 14.13 -16.70
CA LYS A 37 1.63 14.93 -15.95
C LYS A 37 2.98 14.20 -15.81
N ILE A 38 2.95 12.90 -15.54
CA ILE A 38 4.16 12.07 -15.46
C ILE A 38 4.92 12.11 -16.79
N LYS A 39 4.25 11.85 -17.90
CA LYS A 39 4.86 11.89 -19.25
C LYS A 39 5.49 13.26 -19.56
N ALA A 40 4.81 14.34 -19.19
CA ALA A 40 5.26 15.70 -19.51
C ALA A 40 6.39 16.21 -18.61
N GLU A 41 6.48 15.74 -17.34
CA GLU A 41 7.28 16.44 -16.33
C GLU A 41 8.38 15.59 -15.68
N THR A 42 8.51 14.29 -16.00
CA THR A 42 9.45 13.42 -15.29
C THR A 42 10.62 12.95 -16.17
N TYR A 43 11.76 12.72 -15.53
CA TYR A 43 13.00 12.23 -16.17
C TYR A 43 13.34 10.79 -15.74
N VAL A 44 12.56 10.23 -14.83
CA VAL A 44 12.64 8.82 -14.40
C VAL A 44 11.30 8.15 -14.67
N ASN A 45 11.29 6.83 -14.72
CA ASN A 45 10.04 6.10 -14.83
C ASN A 45 9.24 6.28 -13.52
N VAL A 46 8.03 6.78 -13.63
CA VAL A 46 7.08 6.87 -12.51
C VAL A 46 5.90 5.98 -12.81
N LEU A 47 5.68 5.01 -11.96
CA LEU A 47 4.57 4.06 -12.03
C LEU A 47 3.51 4.53 -11.03
N GLN A 48 2.36 5.02 -11.52
CA GLN A 48 1.29 5.49 -10.66
C GLN A 48 0.44 4.32 -10.19
N LEU A 49 0.40 4.08 -8.88
CA LEU A 49 -0.49 3.12 -8.25
C LEU A 49 -1.89 3.73 -8.12
N VAL A 50 -2.89 2.86 -7.98
CA VAL A 50 -4.29 3.26 -7.80
C VAL A 50 -4.83 2.78 -6.47
N ALA A 51 -5.81 3.49 -5.92
CA ALA A 51 -6.43 3.14 -4.65
C ALA A 51 -7.22 1.82 -4.73
N MET A 52 -7.17 1.03 -3.68
CA MET A 52 -7.99 -0.18 -3.56
C MET A 52 -9.46 0.16 -3.35
N THR A 53 -9.73 1.23 -2.59
CA THR A 53 -11.10 1.67 -2.33
C THR A 53 -11.33 3.10 -2.78
N ALA A 54 -12.57 3.42 -3.14
CA ALA A 54 -12.96 4.77 -3.54
C ALA A 54 -12.66 5.77 -2.41
N GLY A 55 -11.97 6.86 -2.73
CA GLY A 55 -11.52 7.86 -1.76
C GLY A 55 -10.55 7.35 -0.70
N GLU A 56 -10.06 6.11 -0.81
CA GLU A 56 -9.32 5.42 0.25
C GLU A 56 -10.12 5.37 1.58
N ASP A 57 -11.44 5.13 1.50
CA ASP A 57 -12.32 5.10 2.66
C ASP A 57 -12.51 3.69 3.25
N GLY A 58 -11.97 2.65 2.61
CA GLY A 58 -12.04 1.26 3.08
C GLY A 58 -13.41 0.60 2.93
N GLU A 59 -14.35 1.19 2.15
CA GLU A 59 -15.73 0.74 2.06
C GLU A 59 -16.05 0.07 0.72
N PHE A 60 -15.76 0.72 -0.40
CA PHE A 60 -16.11 0.26 -1.75
C PHE A 60 -14.87 0.14 -2.61
N ILE A 61 -14.62 -1.05 -3.17
CA ILE A 61 -13.48 -1.25 -4.08
C ILE A 61 -13.66 -0.45 -5.37
N THR A 62 -12.54 -0.01 -5.93
CA THR A 62 -12.47 0.66 -7.23
C THR A 62 -12.61 -0.34 -8.38
N ASP A 63 -12.78 0.14 -9.61
CA ASP A 63 -12.83 -0.70 -10.81
C ASP A 63 -11.41 -1.09 -11.27
N PHE A 64 -10.87 -2.18 -10.71
CA PHE A 64 -9.51 -2.65 -11.01
C PHE A 64 -9.32 -3.03 -12.48
N GLU A 65 -10.37 -3.54 -13.14
CA GLU A 65 -10.28 -3.90 -14.56
C GLU A 65 -10.11 -2.65 -15.43
N ALA A 66 -10.93 -1.63 -15.21
CA ALA A 66 -10.81 -0.37 -15.94
C ALA A 66 -9.47 0.32 -15.65
N LEU A 67 -9.08 0.42 -14.38
CA LEU A 67 -7.80 1.03 -13.98
C LEU A 67 -6.60 0.27 -14.58
N LYS A 68 -6.64 -1.07 -14.60
CA LYS A 68 -5.62 -1.90 -15.26
C LYS A 68 -5.50 -1.61 -16.76
N LYS A 69 -6.62 -1.49 -17.46
CA LYS A 69 -6.66 -1.16 -18.90
C LYS A 69 -6.04 0.22 -19.18
N HIS A 70 -6.13 1.14 -18.23
CA HIS A 70 -5.52 2.48 -18.29
C HIS A 70 -4.08 2.54 -17.75
N GLY A 71 -3.47 1.37 -17.48
CA GLY A 71 -2.05 1.25 -17.20
C GLY A 71 -1.68 1.26 -15.72
N ALA A 72 -2.64 1.08 -14.81
CA ALA A 72 -2.32 0.89 -13.39
C ALA A 72 -1.40 -0.34 -13.21
N PRO A 73 -0.23 -0.20 -12.56
CA PRO A 73 0.70 -1.32 -12.37
C PRO A 73 0.42 -2.14 -11.12
N ALA A 74 -0.22 -1.55 -10.13
CA ALA A 74 -0.53 -2.14 -8.83
C ALA A 74 -1.62 -1.33 -8.12
N VAL A 75 -2.15 -1.89 -7.04
CA VAL A 75 -3.11 -1.21 -6.15
C VAL A 75 -2.51 -0.98 -4.78
N SER A 76 -2.98 0.04 -4.06
CA SER A 76 -2.53 0.36 -2.70
C SER A 76 -3.63 1.08 -1.92
N GLU A 77 -3.52 1.07 -0.59
CA GLU A 77 -4.31 1.92 0.31
C GLU A 77 -3.31 2.67 1.21
N ASP A 78 -2.37 3.39 0.59
CA ASP A 78 -1.23 3.97 1.28
C ASP A 78 -1.59 5.00 2.35
N GLY A 79 -0.92 4.89 3.51
CA GLY A 79 -1.18 5.71 4.69
C GLY A 79 -2.44 5.31 5.46
N LYS A 80 -3.18 4.33 4.96
CA LYS A 80 -4.34 3.71 5.58
C LYS A 80 -4.26 2.20 5.40
N SER A 81 -5.09 1.45 6.07
CA SER A 81 -5.31 0.03 5.81
C SER A 81 -6.79 -0.20 5.62
N VAL A 82 -7.17 -1.09 4.71
CA VAL A 82 -8.57 -1.51 4.61
C VAL A 82 -8.93 -2.32 5.86
N MET A 83 -9.49 -1.66 6.88
CA MET A 83 -9.75 -2.29 8.19
C MET A 83 -10.83 -3.37 8.12
N ASN A 84 -11.83 -3.19 7.25
CA ASN A 84 -12.88 -4.20 7.04
C ASN A 84 -12.32 -5.42 6.29
N GLY A 85 -12.14 -6.53 6.99
CA GLY A 85 -11.57 -7.76 6.42
C GLY A 85 -12.36 -8.34 5.23
N ARG A 86 -13.69 -8.09 5.13
CA ARG A 86 -14.48 -8.50 3.97
C ARG A 86 -14.12 -7.67 2.73
N VAL A 87 -13.98 -6.36 2.90
CA VAL A 87 -13.58 -5.45 1.81
C VAL A 87 -12.14 -5.73 1.39
N ALA A 88 -11.22 -5.89 2.36
CA ALA A 88 -9.84 -6.26 2.09
C ALA A 88 -9.75 -7.55 1.28
N ARG A 89 -10.48 -8.62 1.69
CA ARG A 89 -10.51 -9.88 0.94
C ARG A 89 -11.04 -9.71 -0.47
N GLN A 90 -12.09 -8.89 -0.65
CA GLN A 90 -12.65 -8.60 -1.96
C GLN A 90 -11.62 -7.88 -2.85
N ALA A 91 -10.94 -6.84 -2.31
CA ALA A 91 -9.89 -6.13 -3.03
C ALA A 91 -8.74 -7.05 -3.45
N PHE A 92 -8.27 -7.92 -2.55
CA PHE A 92 -7.22 -8.90 -2.86
C PHE A 92 -7.64 -9.88 -3.96
N ARG A 93 -8.90 -10.37 -3.91
CA ARG A 93 -9.43 -11.24 -4.96
C ARG A 93 -9.49 -10.53 -6.31
N GLU A 94 -10.02 -9.32 -6.36
CA GLU A 94 -10.09 -8.56 -7.62
C GLU A 94 -8.70 -8.19 -8.14
N ALA A 95 -7.74 -7.87 -7.25
CA ALA A 95 -6.36 -7.66 -7.61
C ALA A 95 -5.73 -8.92 -8.26
N ALA A 96 -5.99 -10.10 -7.69
CA ALA A 96 -5.53 -11.35 -8.25
C ALA A 96 -6.14 -11.63 -9.65
N LEU A 97 -7.45 -11.41 -9.82
CA LEU A 97 -8.14 -11.60 -11.10
C LEU A 97 -7.62 -10.67 -12.19
N ASN A 98 -7.24 -9.45 -11.84
CA ASN A 98 -6.68 -8.46 -12.76
C ASN A 98 -5.15 -8.50 -12.87
N ASN A 99 -4.50 -9.47 -12.19
CA ASN A 99 -3.04 -9.58 -12.15
C ASN A 99 -2.38 -8.25 -11.74
N LEU A 100 -2.92 -7.63 -10.69
CA LEU A 100 -2.40 -6.43 -10.04
C LEU A 100 -1.77 -6.81 -8.70
N PRO A 101 -0.49 -6.52 -8.46
CA PRO A 101 0.08 -6.62 -7.12
C PRO A 101 -0.61 -5.66 -6.15
N VAL A 102 -0.73 -6.09 -4.89
CA VAL A 102 -1.20 -5.25 -3.78
C VAL A 102 0.01 -4.71 -3.05
N PHE A 103 0.18 -3.39 -3.04
CA PHE A 103 1.18 -2.69 -2.24
C PHE A 103 0.55 -2.30 -0.92
N ASP A 104 0.89 -3.03 0.12
CA ASP A 104 0.17 -3.04 1.38
C ASP A 104 0.85 -2.18 2.44
N HIS A 105 0.10 -1.21 2.98
CA HIS A 105 0.49 -0.41 4.14
C HIS A 105 -0.06 -1.08 5.40
N CYS A 106 0.79 -1.87 6.07
CA CYS A 106 0.36 -2.69 7.18
C CYS A 106 0.30 -1.88 8.48
N GLU A 107 -0.82 -1.23 8.74
CA GLU A 107 -1.04 -0.49 9.98
C GLU A 107 -2.46 -0.71 10.51
N ASP A 108 -2.58 -1.32 11.69
CA ASP A 108 -3.86 -1.39 12.39
C ASP A 108 -4.16 -0.03 13.02
N ILE A 109 -5.09 0.70 12.39
CA ILE A 109 -5.41 2.08 12.77
C ILE A 109 -6.02 2.14 14.18
N ASP A 110 -6.80 1.13 14.57
CA ASP A 110 -7.41 1.09 15.89
C ASP A 110 -6.36 0.83 16.98
N LEU A 111 -5.44 -0.11 16.74
CA LEU A 111 -4.32 -0.38 17.65
C LEU A 111 -3.31 0.76 17.68
N ARG A 112 -3.07 1.45 16.57
CA ARG A 112 -2.19 2.62 16.52
C ARG A 112 -2.71 3.75 17.40
N ALA A 113 -4.02 3.95 17.43
CA ALA A 113 -4.69 5.00 18.23
C ALA A 113 -4.01 6.38 18.05
N ARG A 114 -3.37 6.89 19.12
CA ARG A 114 -2.66 8.18 19.13
C ARG A 114 -1.15 8.04 18.95
N GLY A 115 -0.67 6.85 18.59
CA GLY A 115 0.77 6.60 18.40
C GLY A 115 1.37 7.48 17.31
N VAL A 116 2.55 8.05 17.58
CA VAL A 116 3.24 8.95 16.66
C VAL A 116 4.68 8.54 16.36
N MET A 117 5.19 7.56 17.08
CA MET A 117 6.52 6.97 16.87
C MET A 117 6.55 5.57 17.46
N ASN A 118 7.57 4.78 17.12
CA ASN A 118 7.72 3.44 17.68
C ASN A 118 7.71 3.43 19.23
N ALA A 119 7.00 2.49 19.83
CA ALA A 119 6.95 2.31 21.28
C ALA A 119 8.31 1.83 21.80
N GLY A 120 9.01 2.69 22.53
CA GLY A 120 10.34 2.41 23.04
C GLY A 120 10.82 3.45 24.05
N SER A 121 12.12 3.40 24.35
CA SER A 121 12.75 4.34 25.31
C SER A 121 12.58 5.79 24.89
N LYS A 122 12.69 6.08 23.60
CA LYS A 122 12.56 7.45 23.07
C LYS A 122 11.14 8.00 23.18
N ALA A 123 10.12 7.20 22.90
CA ALA A 123 8.73 7.60 23.09
C ALA A 123 8.48 7.96 24.56
N LYS A 124 8.99 7.15 25.49
CA LYS A 124 8.91 7.42 26.93
C LYS A 124 9.66 8.68 27.34
N GLU A 125 10.89 8.86 26.83
CA GLU A 125 11.73 10.03 27.09
C GLU A 125 11.05 11.34 26.69
N TYR A 126 10.38 11.34 25.53
CA TYR A 126 9.68 12.53 25.01
C TYR A 126 8.23 12.66 25.48
N GLY A 127 7.72 11.73 26.28
CA GLY A 127 6.33 11.73 26.72
C GLY A 127 5.31 11.56 25.58
N LEU A 128 5.70 10.85 24.50
CA LEU A 128 4.88 10.64 23.32
C LEU A 128 4.22 9.27 23.35
N TYR A 129 3.05 9.16 22.70
CA TYR A 129 2.39 7.88 22.50
C TYR A 129 3.16 7.00 21.53
N GLY A 130 3.47 5.78 21.94
CA GLY A 130 4.21 4.83 21.13
C GLY A 130 3.28 3.97 20.26
N ILE A 131 3.73 3.65 19.06
CA ILE A 131 3.13 2.66 18.16
C ILE A 131 3.73 1.30 18.51
N LEU A 132 2.89 0.35 18.88
CA LEU A 132 3.31 -1.02 19.24
C LEU A 132 3.64 -1.82 17.97
N ASN A 133 4.56 -2.77 18.06
CA ASN A 133 4.85 -3.69 16.94
C ASN A 133 3.60 -4.43 16.46
N ALA A 134 2.67 -4.76 17.37
CA ALA A 134 1.41 -5.40 17.03
C ALA A 134 0.58 -4.63 15.99
N VAL A 135 0.74 -3.32 15.87
CA VAL A 135 0.05 -2.49 14.87
C VAL A 135 0.40 -2.94 13.45
N GLU A 136 1.66 -3.21 13.18
CA GLU A 136 2.15 -3.69 11.88
C GLU A 136 1.94 -5.22 11.76
N ASP A 137 2.26 -5.97 12.81
CA ASP A 137 2.23 -7.44 12.80
C ASP A 137 0.82 -8.00 12.53
N THR A 138 -0.23 -7.41 13.11
CA THR A 138 -1.62 -7.91 12.96
C THR A 138 -2.14 -7.73 11.55
N ILE A 139 -1.98 -6.56 10.94
CA ILE A 139 -2.41 -6.33 9.56
C ILE A 139 -1.60 -7.20 8.61
N THR A 140 -0.28 -7.26 8.77
CA THR A 140 0.56 -8.15 7.95
C THR A 140 0.09 -9.59 8.02
N ALA A 141 -0.18 -10.12 9.22
CA ALA A 141 -0.64 -11.50 9.38
C ALA A 141 -1.98 -11.73 8.67
N ARG A 142 -2.95 -10.82 8.84
CA ARG A 142 -4.24 -10.86 8.18
C ARG A 142 -4.09 -10.88 6.66
N ASP A 143 -3.30 -9.94 6.13
CA ASP A 143 -3.26 -9.71 4.69
C ASP A 143 -2.43 -10.77 3.96
N MET A 144 -1.43 -11.35 4.61
CA MET A 144 -0.78 -12.56 4.10
C MET A 144 -1.70 -13.77 4.03
N ILE A 145 -2.62 -13.94 5.01
CA ILE A 145 -3.65 -14.98 4.97
C ILE A 145 -4.61 -14.71 3.82
N LEU A 146 -5.06 -13.46 3.63
CA LEU A 146 -5.94 -13.07 2.53
C LEU A 146 -5.25 -13.25 1.17
N ALA A 147 -3.97 -12.88 1.05
CA ALA A 147 -3.19 -13.09 -0.17
C ALA A 147 -3.11 -14.58 -0.54
N LYS A 148 -2.89 -15.45 0.45
CA LYS A 148 -2.89 -16.91 0.23
C LYS A 148 -4.25 -17.42 -0.21
N ASP A 149 -5.33 -16.99 0.46
CA ASP A 149 -6.71 -17.41 0.16
C ASP A 149 -7.15 -16.99 -1.24
N THR A 150 -6.76 -15.80 -1.69
CA THR A 150 -7.18 -15.22 -2.96
C THR A 150 -6.22 -15.47 -4.12
N GLY A 151 -4.98 -15.88 -3.84
CA GLY A 151 -3.89 -15.98 -4.81
C GLY A 151 -3.29 -14.65 -5.21
N ALA A 152 -3.57 -13.56 -4.49
CA ALA A 152 -3.03 -12.25 -4.75
C ALA A 152 -1.51 -12.21 -4.56
N HIS A 153 -0.84 -11.36 -5.34
CA HIS A 153 0.55 -10.99 -5.13
C HIS A 153 0.60 -9.81 -4.16
N ILE A 154 1.23 -9.99 -3.00
CA ILE A 154 1.35 -8.95 -2.00
C ILE A 154 2.78 -8.42 -1.91
N HIS A 155 2.92 -7.10 -1.89
CA HIS A 155 4.14 -6.38 -1.58
C HIS A 155 3.95 -5.61 -0.29
N LEU A 156 4.59 -6.04 0.78
CA LEU A 156 4.55 -5.38 2.09
C LEU A 156 5.48 -4.17 2.07
N CYS A 157 4.92 -2.97 2.16
CA CYS A 157 5.68 -1.71 2.15
C CYS A 157 6.37 -1.48 3.50
N HIS A 158 7.53 -0.80 3.47
CA HIS A 158 8.22 -0.19 4.62
C HIS A 158 8.12 -0.95 5.95
N ILE A 159 8.28 -2.27 5.95
CA ILE A 159 8.21 -3.12 7.16
C ILE A 159 9.30 -2.75 8.16
N SER A 160 8.97 -2.76 9.44
CA SER A 160 9.84 -2.29 10.52
C SER A 160 10.00 -3.26 11.70
N THR A 161 9.15 -4.28 11.81
CA THR A 161 9.15 -5.19 12.97
C THR A 161 9.83 -6.53 12.70
N ALA A 162 10.39 -7.14 13.74
CA ALA A 162 10.92 -8.50 13.66
C ALA A 162 9.80 -9.54 13.48
N GLY A 163 8.60 -9.27 13.99
CA GLY A 163 7.42 -10.10 13.82
C GLY A 163 7.04 -10.25 12.37
N VAL A 164 6.98 -9.14 11.62
CA VAL A 164 6.70 -9.17 10.17
C VAL A 164 7.73 -9.97 9.40
N VAL A 165 9.01 -9.88 9.73
CA VAL A 165 10.06 -10.71 9.07
C VAL A 165 9.78 -12.20 9.24
N GLN A 166 9.31 -12.62 10.42
CA GLN A 166 8.94 -14.03 10.67
C GLN A 166 7.68 -14.41 9.89
N LEU A 167 6.68 -13.54 9.85
CA LEU A 167 5.45 -13.73 9.07
C LEU A 167 5.77 -13.87 7.57
N ILE A 168 6.64 -13.04 7.03
CA ILE A 168 7.08 -13.14 5.63
C ILE A 168 7.75 -14.50 5.35
N ARG A 169 8.66 -14.95 6.22
CA ARG A 169 9.30 -16.26 6.06
C ARG A 169 8.26 -17.38 6.03
N PHE A 170 7.31 -17.34 6.97
CA PHE A 170 6.21 -18.30 7.00
C PHE A 170 5.35 -18.22 5.74
N GLY A 171 4.92 -17.04 5.33
CA GLY A 171 4.09 -16.84 4.13
C GLY A 171 4.78 -17.35 2.87
N LYS A 172 6.07 -17.04 2.68
CA LYS A 172 6.85 -17.57 1.55
C LYS A 172 6.91 -19.10 1.58
N SER A 173 7.14 -19.71 2.73
CA SER A 173 7.13 -21.19 2.85
C SER A 173 5.74 -21.78 2.60
N ALA A 174 4.68 -21.03 2.83
CA ALA A 174 3.30 -21.41 2.56
C ALA A 174 2.83 -21.10 1.12
N GLY A 175 3.71 -20.53 0.26
CA GLY A 175 3.42 -20.23 -1.14
C GLY A 175 2.71 -18.89 -1.38
N VAL A 176 2.74 -17.96 -0.44
CA VAL A 176 2.31 -16.56 -0.68
C VAL A 176 3.33 -15.90 -1.61
N ARG A 177 2.80 -15.21 -2.63
CA ARG A 177 3.62 -14.49 -3.63
C ARG A 177 3.83 -13.05 -3.21
#